data_1d3729ab7decdc954ca0c7a3ba6d800f
#
_entry.id   1d3729ab7decdc954ca0c7a3ba6d800f
#
_cell.length_a   1.000
_cell.length_b   1.000
_cell.length_c   1.000
_cell.angle_alpha   90.00
_cell.angle_beta   90.00
_cell.angle_gamma   90.00
#
_symmetry.space_group_name_H-M   'P 1'
#
loop_
_entity.id
_entity.type
_entity.pdbx_description
1 polymer ?
#
loop_
_entity_poly.entity_id
_entity_poly.type
_entity_poly.pdbx_seq_one_letter_code
_entity_poly.pdbx_strand_id
1 'polypeptide(L)'
;MKVLSALAVLASLIAGPALADDASAPLPAQVKALEGCWRGEGEVMGKPVTLILSAKPVALGAMVVIETESQAKADPADRYAAHLLLGGRTAKADNPATISGFWADSFGGDYTATGLGAPREHGFEIAYAYPDASFVNRWTVLGDQLEWRIVAQAGARPEKPFARYALTRAACPKTAG
;
A
#
# COMPACT_ATOMS: atom_id res chain seq x y z
N MET A 1 2.39 -81.66 -16.35
CA MET A 1 2.10 -80.33 -16.85
C MET A 1 1.92 -79.43 -15.65
N LYS A 2 2.91 -78.51 -15.36
CA LYS A 2 2.86 -77.56 -14.26
C LYS A 2 2.53 -76.19 -14.83
N VAL A 3 1.41 -75.62 -14.43
CA VAL A 3 0.98 -74.27 -14.82
C VAL A 3 1.54 -73.33 -13.78
N LEU A 4 2.47 -72.45 -14.16
CA LEU A 4 2.91 -71.32 -13.34
C LEU A 4 1.94 -70.16 -13.56
N SER A 5 1.25 -69.73 -12.49
CA SER A 5 0.48 -68.49 -12.48
C SER A 5 1.43 -67.36 -12.06
N ALA A 6 1.64 -66.38 -12.95
CA ALA A 6 2.35 -65.15 -12.68
C ALA A 6 1.37 -64.11 -12.04
N LEU A 7 1.65 -63.70 -10.82
CA LEU A 7 0.91 -62.63 -10.12
C LEU A 7 1.54 -61.30 -10.52
N ALA A 8 0.82 -60.48 -11.29
CA ALA A 8 1.23 -59.10 -11.60
C ALA A 8 0.78 -58.17 -10.44
N VAL A 9 1.75 -57.61 -9.74
CA VAL A 9 1.50 -56.58 -8.72
C VAL A 9 1.43 -55.21 -9.42
N LEU A 10 0.23 -54.64 -9.48
CA LEU A 10 0.02 -53.26 -9.94
C LEU A 10 0.38 -52.31 -8.81
N ALA A 11 1.51 -51.63 -8.89
CA ALA A 11 1.88 -50.52 -7.99
C ALA A 11 1.13 -49.26 -8.44
N SER A 12 0.07 -48.87 -7.70
CA SER A 12 -0.63 -47.60 -7.90
C SER A 12 0.21 -46.49 -7.30
N LEU A 13 0.82 -45.66 -8.15
CA LEU A 13 1.42 -44.39 -7.78
C LEU A 13 0.31 -43.40 -7.41
N ILE A 14 0.12 -43.20 -6.11
CA ILE A 14 -0.75 -42.10 -5.58
C ILE A 14 0.04 -40.82 -5.73
N ALA A 15 -0.18 -40.08 -6.83
CA ALA A 15 0.26 -38.70 -6.94
C ALA A 15 -0.57 -37.87 -5.93
N GLY A 16 0.04 -37.53 -4.81
CA GLY A 16 -0.55 -36.57 -3.87
C GLY A 16 -0.73 -35.21 -4.57
N PRO A 17 -1.78 -34.42 -4.22
CA PRO A 17 -1.89 -33.07 -4.74
C PRO A 17 -0.65 -32.29 -4.29
N ALA A 18 0.11 -31.77 -5.25
CA ALA A 18 1.11 -30.75 -4.99
C ALA A 18 0.36 -29.55 -4.44
N LEU A 19 0.46 -29.31 -3.12
CA LEU A 19 0.06 -28.03 -2.54
C LEU A 19 0.97 -27.00 -3.20
N ALA A 20 0.41 -26.22 -4.12
CA ALA A 20 1.08 -25.03 -4.60
C ALA A 20 1.40 -24.22 -3.35
N ASP A 21 2.66 -23.93 -3.12
CA ASP A 21 3.13 -23.06 -2.04
C ASP A 21 2.72 -21.63 -2.46
N ASP A 22 1.44 -21.28 -2.17
CA ASP A 22 0.88 -19.94 -2.35
C ASP A 22 1.45 -19.02 -1.25
N ALA A 23 2.79 -18.96 -1.20
CA ALA A 23 3.47 -18.00 -0.34
C ALA A 23 3.06 -16.60 -0.79
N SER A 24 2.31 -15.90 0.07
CA SER A 24 1.94 -14.51 -0.17
C SER A 24 3.20 -13.67 -0.41
N ALA A 25 3.16 -12.80 -1.41
CA ALA A 25 4.29 -11.92 -1.69
C ALA A 25 4.60 -11.07 -0.43
N PRO A 26 5.86 -11.04 0.01
CA PRO A 26 6.22 -10.34 1.25
C PRO A 26 5.99 -8.84 1.10
N LEU A 27 5.52 -8.22 2.18
CA LEU A 27 5.39 -6.77 2.26
C LEU A 27 6.79 -6.14 2.18
N PRO A 28 7.05 -5.20 1.23
CA PRO A 28 8.34 -4.55 1.11
C PRO A 28 8.74 -3.80 2.38
N ALA A 29 10.05 -3.84 2.72
CA ALA A 29 10.59 -3.18 3.91
C ALA A 29 10.29 -1.68 3.95
N GLN A 30 10.24 -1.02 2.78
CA GLN A 30 9.93 0.40 2.66
C GLN A 30 8.48 0.72 3.05
N VAL A 31 7.54 -0.20 2.82
CA VAL A 31 6.16 -0.04 3.29
C VAL A 31 6.08 -0.28 4.80
N LYS A 32 6.79 -1.30 5.31
CA LYS A 32 6.89 -1.55 6.76
C LYS A 32 7.49 -0.38 7.53
N ALA A 33 8.40 0.38 6.93
CA ALA A 33 9.00 1.56 7.56
C ALA A 33 7.99 2.65 7.95
N LEU A 34 6.79 2.64 7.35
CA LEU A 34 5.69 3.54 7.74
C LEU A 34 5.06 3.19 9.10
N GLU A 35 5.20 1.95 9.59
CA GLU A 35 4.51 1.50 10.80
C GLU A 35 4.77 2.44 11.98
N GLY A 36 3.70 2.77 12.71
CA GLY A 36 3.68 3.70 13.82
C GLY A 36 2.79 4.92 13.55
N CYS A 37 3.01 5.98 14.32
CA CYS A 37 2.22 7.20 14.21
C CYS A 37 3.11 8.38 13.85
N TRP A 38 2.53 9.28 13.06
CA TRP A 38 3.22 10.43 12.48
C TRP A 38 2.35 11.67 12.60
N ARG A 39 2.97 12.80 12.77
CA ARG A 39 2.29 14.10 12.84
C ARG A 39 3.14 15.17 12.18
N GLY A 40 2.48 16.09 11.52
CA GLY A 40 3.18 17.23 10.92
C GLY A 40 2.25 18.12 10.13
N GLU A 41 2.83 18.77 9.16
CA GLU A 41 2.18 19.80 8.37
C GLU A 41 2.42 19.55 6.89
N GLY A 42 1.61 20.19 6.08
CA GLY A 42 1.73 20.13 4.65
C GLY A 42 0.94 21.19 3.93
N GLU A 43 0.80 20.94 2.64
CA GLU A 43 0.02 21.77 1.75
C GLU A 43 -0.75 20.86 0.79
N VAL A 44 -2.02 21.17 0.56
CA VAL A 44 -2.88 20.52 -0.42
C VAL A 44 -3.45 21.58 -1.33
N MET A 45 -3.10 21.52 -2.64
CA MET A 45 -3.55 22.50 -3.65
C MET A 45 -3.32 23.97 -3.21
N GLY A 46 -2.16 24.25 -2.58
CA GLY A 46 -1.81 25.58 -2.08
C GLY A 46 -2.39 25.92 -0.71
N LYS A 47 -3.22 25.07 -0.11
CA LYS A 47 -3.80 25.29 1.24
C LYS A 47 -2.91 24.65 2.31
N PRO A 48 -2.40 25.40 3.30
CA PRO A 48 -1.69 24.85 4.44
C PRO A 48 -2.60 23.98 5.31
N VAL A 49 -2.11 22.78 5.67
CA VAL A 49 -2.84 21.79 6.47
C VAL A 49 -1.97 21.24 7.61
N THR A 50 -2.60 20.72 8.65
CA THR A 50 -1.99 19.77 9.59
C THR A 50 -2.38 18.36 9.19
N LEU A 51 -1.53 17.36 9.47
CA LEU A 51 -1.80 15.96 9.20
C LEU A 51 -1.41 15.10 10.39
N ILE A 52 -2.26 14.13 10.71
CA ILE A 52 -1.95 12.98 11.55
C ILE A 52 -2.07 11.72 10.71
N LEU A 53 -1.19 10.76 10.95
CA LEU A 53 -1.18 9.49 10.25
C LEU A 53 -0.86 8.37 11.21
N SER A 54 -1.58 7.25 11.11
CA SER A 54 -1.22 5.99 11.74
C SER A 54 -1.05 4.90 10.68
N ALA A 55 -0.03 4.09 10.81
CA ALA A 55 0.21 2.93 9.96
C ALA A 55 0.42 1.69 10.82
N LYS A 56 -0.35 0.64 10.58
CA LYS A 56 -0.32 -0.59 11.38
C LYS A 56 -0.48 -1.84 10.50
N PRO A 57 0.20 -2.96 10.85
CA PRO A 57 0.02 -4.21 10.15
C PRO A 57 -1.41 -4.74 10.36
N VAL A 58 -1.99 -5.29 9.27
CA VAL A 58 -3.30 -5.95 9.25
C VAL A 58 -3.21 -7.23 8.42
N ALA A 59 -4.30 -8.00 8.38
CA ALA A 59 -4.35 -9.25 7.62
C ALA A 59 -3.17 -10.19 7.95
N LEU A 60 -2.93 -10.43 9.24
CA LEU A 60 -1.82 -11.26 9.76
C LEU A 60 -0.42 -10.77 9.33
N GLY A 61 -0.28 -9.45 9.12
CA GLY A 61 0.99 -8.84 8.69
C GLY A 61 1.23 -8.85 7.18
N ALA A 62 0.29 -9.36 6.37
CA ALA A 62 0.40 -9.36 4.92
C ALA A 62 0.21 -7.95 4.31
N MET A 63 -0.44 -7.05 5.04
CA MET A 63 -0.73 -5.69 4.58
C MET A 63 -0.47 -4.67 5.70
N VAL A 64 -0.31 -3.41 5.31
CA VAL A 64 -0.35 -2.25 6.21
C VAL A 64 -1.59 -1.44 5.88
N VAL A 65 -2.37 -1.09 6.91
CA VAL A 65 -3.39 -0.04 6.80
C VAL A 65 -2.78 1.28 7.26
N ILE A 66 -3.01 2.32 6.48
CA ILE A 66 -2.70 3.71 6.82
C ILE A 66 -4.02 4.43 7.02
N GLU A 67 -4.18 5.03 8.18
CA GLU A 67 -5.29 5.93 8.51
C GLU A 67 -4.72 7.34 8.61
N THR A 68 -5.30 8.30 7.90
CA THR A 68 -4.81 9.67 7.90
C THR A 68 -5.96 10.67 7.99
N GLU A 69 -5.74 11.73 8.75
CA GLU A 69 -6.64 12.87 8.83
C GLU A 69 -5.86 14.16 8.65
N SER A 70 -6.38 15.04 7.82
CA SER A 70 -5.85 16.39 7.65
C SER A 70 -6.92 17.44 7.92
N GLN A 71 -6.46 18.63 8.33
CA GLN A 71 -7.30 19.76 8.64
C GLN A 71 -6.65 21.03 8.09
N ALA A 72 -7.41 21.86 7.39
CA ALA A 72 -6.91 23.14 6.92
C ALA A 72 -6.61 24.09 8.10
N LYS A 73 -5.45 24.75 8.04
CA LYS A 73 -5.05 25.68 9.12
C LYS A 73 -5.94 26.92 9.19
N ALA A 74 -6.48 27.35 8.05
CA ALA A 74 -7.34 28.53 7.97
C ALA A 74 -8.80 28.25 8.35
N ASP A 75 -9.25 27.01 8.23
CA ASP A 75 -10.63 26.61 8.54
C ASP A 75 -10.66 25.21 9.15
N PRO A 76 -10.82 25.09 10.47
CA PRO A 76 -10.91 23.80 11.14
C PRO A 76 -12.07 22.89 10.73
N ALA A 77 -13.08 23.40 10.03
CA ALA A 77 -14.17 22.61 9.48
C ALA A 77 -13.80 21.95 8.14
N ASP A 78 -12.79 22.48 7.42
CA ASP A 78 -12.25 21.88 6.19
C ASP A 78 -11.32 20.71 6.58
N ARG A 79 -11.89 19.51 6.64
CA ARG A 79 -11.24 18.27 7.06
C ARG A 79 -11.31 17.21 5.95
N TYR A 80 -10.29 16.41 5.91
CA TYR A 80 -10.19 15.28 5.01
C TYR A 80 -9.63 14.07 5.76
N ALA A 81 -10.14 12.88 5.47
CA ALA A 81 -9.62 11.62 5.99
C ALA A 81 -9.50 10.58 4.88
N ALA A 82 -8.51 9.71 4.99
CA ALA A 82 -8.34 8.60 4.06
C ALA A 82 -7.84 7.33 4.77
N HIS A 83 -8.21 6.19 4.20
CA HIS A 83 -7.70 4.88 4.52
C HIS A 83 -7.00 4.31 3.28
N LEU A 84 -5.74 3.90 3.46
CA LEU A 84 -5.00 3.20 2.43
C LEU A 84 -4.65 1.81 2.94
N LEU A 85 -4.79 0.80 2.08
CA LEU A 85 -4.28 -0.55 2.32
C LEU A 85 -3.13 -0.79 1.36
N LEU A 86 -1.96 -1.17 1.88
CA LEU A 86 -0.78 -1.48 1.08
C LEU A 86 -0.34 -2.92 1.32
N GLY A 87 -0.12 -3.67 0.26
CA GLY A 87 0.34 -5.06 0.31
C GLY A 87 1.46 -5.35 -0.68
N GLY A 88 2.25 -6.38 -0.37
CA GLY A 88 3.19 -6.95 -1.32
C GLY A 88 2.46 -7.69 -2.44
N ARG A 89 3.06 -7.73 -3.63
CA ARG A 89 2.61 -8.54 -4.76
C ARG A 89 3.79 -9.12 -5.51
N THR A 90 3.59 -10.26 -6.14
CA THR A 90 4.58 -10.84 -7.06
C THR A 90 4.60 -10.03 -8.35
N ALA A 91 5.80 -9.58 -8.74
CA ALA A 91 6.00 -8.93 -10.04
C ALA A 91 5.67 -9.91 -11.17
N LYS A 92 5.12 -9.38 -12.27
CA LYS A 92 4.85 -10.15 -13.50
C LYS A 92 5.68 -9.57 -14.63
N ALA A 93 5.90 -10.37 -15.69
CA ALA A 93 6.71 -9.94 -16.83
C ALA A 93 6.17 -8.67 -17.51
N ASP A 94 4.85 -8.53 -17.56
CA ASP A 94 4.12 -7.38 -18.11
C ASP A 94 3.88 -6.25 -17.09
N ASN A 95 4.12 -6.52 -15.80
CA ASN A 95 3.89 -5.57 -14.71
C ASN A 95 4.89 -5.78 -13.57
N PRO A 96 6.01 -5.02 -13.53
CA PRO A 96 7.07 -5.17 -12.53
C PRO A 96 6.69 -4.61 -11.14
N ALA A 97 5.49 -4.03 -10.96
CA ALA A 97 5.07 -3.51 -9.67
C ALA A 97 5.05 -4.60 -8.60
N THR A 98 5.60 -4.31 -7.43
CA THR A 98 5.67 -5.21 -6.27
C THR A 98 4.86 -4.72 -5.07
N ILE A 99 4.18 -3.57 -5.21
CA ILE A 99 3.26 -3.01 -4.24
C ILE A 99 1.89 -2.88 -4.89
N SER A 100 0.85 -3.33 -4.20
CA SER A 100 -0.55 -3.02 -4.52
C SER A 100 -1.14 -2.16 -3.41
N GLY A 101 -2.04 -1.25 -3.78
CA GLY A 101 -2.71 -0.38 -2.82
C GLY A 101 -4.19 -0.23 -3.14
N PHE A 102 -4.95 0.11 -2.10
CA PHE A 102 -6.33 0.53 -2.19
C PHE A 102 -6.47 1.84 -1.44
N TRP A 103 -7.15 2.81 -2.04
CA TRP A 103 -7.42 4.13 -1.50
C TRP A 103 -8.93 4.31 -1.32
N ALA A 104 -9.34 4.73 -0.13
CA ALA A 104 -10.70 5.16 0.17
C ALA A 104 -10.63 6.41 1.05
N ASP A 105 -11.50 7.37 0.81
CA ASP A 105 -11.44 8.63 1.51
C ASP A 105 -12.82 9.24 1.82
N SER A 106 -12.81 10.41 2.47
CA SER A 106 -14.00 11.13 2.92
C SER A 106 -14.89 11.68 1.79
N PHE A 107 -14.46 11.57 0.52
CA PHE A 107 -15.32 11.89 -0.63
C PHE A 107 -16.24 10.73 -1.02
N GLY A 108 -16.03 9.54 -0.43
CA GLY A 108 -16.93 8.39 -0.58
C GLY A 108 -16.55 7.41 -1.67
N GLY A 109 -17.44 6.45 -1.91
CA GLY A 109 -17.17 5.26 -2.72
C GLY A 109 -16.77 5.54 -4.18
N ASP A 110 -17.27 6.61 -4.77
CA ASP A 110 -16.97 6.98 -6.16
C ASP A 110 -15.50 7.41 -6.37
N TYR A 111 -14.80 7.71 -5.29
CA TYR A 111 -13.40 8.12 -5.29
C TYR A 111 -12.44 7.05 -4.80
N THR A 112 -12.91 5.81 -4.61
CA THR A 112 -12.02 4.69 -4.31
C THR A 112 -11.17 4.34 -5.51
N ALA A 113 -9.91 3.95 -5.26
CA ALA A 113 -9.00 3.57 -6.33
C ALA A 113 -8.08 2.43 -5.91
N THR A 114 -7.69 1.60 -6.88
CA THR A 114 -6.58 0.66 -6.72
C THR A 114 -5.31 1.26 -7.31
N GLY A 115 -4.17 1.00 -6.66
CA GLY A 115 -2.88 1.51 -7.07
C GLY A 115 -1.85 0.40 -7.26
N LEU A 116 -0.86 0.68 -8.09
CA LEU A 116 0.30 -0.18 -8.33
C LEU A 116 1.57 0.64 -8.13
N GLY A 117 2.56 0.02 -7.49
CA GLY A 117 3.79 0.72 -7.12
C GLY A 117 5.00 -0.19 -6.97
N ALA A 118 6.12 0.44 -6.65
CA ALA A 118 7.39 -0.23 -6.43
C ALA A 118 8.21 0.49 -5.35
N PRO A 119 9.11 -0.24 -4.66
CA PRO A 119 10.07 0.35 -3.74
C PRO A 119 11.01 1.34 -4.46
N ARG A 120 11.50 2.33 -3.69
CA ARG A 120 12.56 3.27 -4.02
C ARG A 120 13.63 3.21 -2.90
N GLU A 121 14.73 3.92 -3.04
CA GLU A 121 15.87 3.83 -2.13
C GLU A 121 15.48 4.01 -0.65
N HIS A 122 14.77 5.04 -0.27
CA HIS A 122 14.34 5.30 1.11
C HIS A 122 12.82 5.32 1.26
N GLY A 123 12.09 4.62 0.38
CA GLY A 123 10.64 4.67 0.39
C GLY A 123 10.04 3.88 -0.77
N PHE A 124 8.92 4.37 -1.27
CA PHE A 124 8.23 3.74 -2.40
C PHE A 124 7.39 4.77 -3.16
N GLU A 125 6.98 4.38 -4.34
CA GLU A 125 6.05 5.13 -5.16
C GLU A 125 4.86 4.23 -5.52
N ILE A 126 3.66 4.79 -5.49
CA ILE A 126 2.44 4.10 -5.90
C ILE A 126 1.53 5.07 -6.65
N ALA A 127 0.99 4.64 -7.79
CA ALA A 127 0.09 5.42 -8.61
C ALA A 127 -1.34 4.88 -8.53
N TYR A 128 -2.29 5.75 -8.26
CA TYR A 128 -3.72 5.48 -8.26
C TYR A 128 -4.34 6.11 -9.50
N ALA A 129 -4.96 5.29 -10.34
CA ALA A 129 -5.56 5.75 -11.60
C ALA A 129 -7.00 6.23 -11.38
N TYR A 130 -7.29 7.43 -11.87
CA TYR A 130 -8.62 8.01 -11.97
C TYR A 130 -8.91 8.35 -13.44
N PRO A 131 -10.16 8.63 -13.83
CA PRO A 131 -10.51 8.87 -15.25
C PRO A 131 -9.67 9.94 -15.93
N ASP A 132 -9.37 11.04 -15.26
CA ASP A 132 -8.72 12.21 -15.86
C ASP A 132 -7.21 12.32 -15.57
N ALA A 133 -6.72 11.61 -14.54
CA ALA A 133 -5.32 11.66 -14.14
C ALA A 133 -4.96 10.47 -13.23
N SER A 134 -3.68 10.16 -13.12
CA SER A 134 -3.15 9.31 -12.06
C SER A 134 -2.61 10.19 -10.95
N PHE A 135 -2.89 9.83 -9.69
CA PHE A 135 -2.25 10.44 -8.52
C PHE A 135 -1.09 9.57 -8.08
N VAL A 136 0.12 10.08 -8.31
CA VAL A 136 1.37 9.39 -7.96
C VAL A 136 1.78 9.83 -6.58
N ASN A 137 1.79 8.87 -5.65
CA ASN A 137 2.14 9.06 -4.26
C ASN A 137 3.58 8.60 -4.02
N ARG A 138 4.44 9.49 -3.53
CA ARG A 138 5.84 9.23 -3.22
C ARG A 138 6.06 9.36 -1.72
N TRP A 139 6.52 8.28 -1.12
CA TRP A 139 6.76 8.15 0.30
C TRP A 139 8.26 8.01 0.55
N THR A 140 8.81 8.79 1.46
CA THR A 140 10.22 8.69 1.87
C THR A 140 10.30 8.68 3.38
N VAL A 141 10.96 7.66 3.96
CA VAL A 141 11.16 7.53 5.41
C VAL A 141 12.65 7.53 5.70
N LEU A 142 13.10 8.48 6.51
CA LEU A 142 14.49 8.63 6.96
C LEU A 142 14.51 8.81 8.48
N GLY A 143 14.77 7.73 9.21
CA GLY A 143 14.70 7.72 10.67
C GLY A 143 13.29 8.10 11.15
N ASP A 144 13.19 9.18 11.90
CA ASP A 144 11.93 9.70 12.43
C ASP A 144 11.27 10.78 11.53
N GLN A 145 11.72 10.90 10.30
CA GLN A 145 11.16 11.82 9.31
C GLN A 145 10.42 11.05 8.23
N LEU A 146 9.22 11.51 7.88
CA LEU A 146 8.43 11.00 6.77
C LEU A 146 8.05 12.16 5.85
N GLU A 147 8.43 12.06 4.59
CA GLU A 147 7.91 12.92 3.54
C GLU A 147 6.91 12.15 2.69
N TRP A 148 5.74 12.76 2.44
CA TRP A 148 4.75 12.24 1.52
C TRP A 148 4.38 13.30 0.51
N ARG A 149 4.60 13.00 -0.77
CA ARG A 149 4.25 13.87 -1.90
C ARG A 149 3.23 13.19 -2.79
N ILE A 150 2.26 13.96 -3.25
CA ILE A 150 1.28 13.53 -4.24
C ILE A 150 1.35 14.49 -5.42
N VAL A 151 1.47 13.92 -6.63
CA VAL A 151 1.41 14.67 -7.87
C VAL A 151 0.30 14.11 -8.75
N ALA A 152 -0.38 14.97 -9.49
CA ALA A 152 -1.33 14.57 -10.52
C ALA A 152 -0.61 14.52 -11.87
N GLN A 153 -0.75 13.39 -12.59
CA GLN A 153 -0.18 13.15 -13.90
C GLN A 153 -1.28 12.79 -14.89
N ALA A 154 -1.49 13.62 -15.90
CA ALA A 154 -2.51 13.43 -16.92
C ALA A 154 -1.84 13.14 -18.28
N GLY A 155 -1.73 11.86 -18.63
CA GLY A 155 -1.06 11.40 -19.85
C GLY A 155 0.42 11.81 -19.89
N ALA A 156 0.89 12.35 -21.02
CA ALA A 156 2.26 12.80 -21.21
C ALA A 156 2.52 14.25 -20.71
N ARG A 157 1.55 14.89 -20.05
CA ARG A 157 1.73 16.24 -19.52
C ARG A 157 2.69 16.22 -18.32
N PRO A 158 3.38 17.36 -18.04
CA PRO A 158 4.18 17.48 -16.83
C PRO A 158 3.35 17.22 -15.57
N GLU A 159 3.98 16.59 -14.57
CA GLU A 159 3.37 16.39 -13.26
C GLU A 159 2.99 17.73 -12.62
N LYS A 160 1.82 17.77 -11.99
CA LYS A 160 1.35 18.92 -11.22
C LYS A 160 1.38 18.58 -9.72
N PRO A 161 1.99 19.39 -8.86
CA PRO A 161 1.90 19.22 -7.43
C PRO A 161 0.43 19.21 -6.98
N PHE A 162 0.06 18.23 -6.15
CA PHE A 162 -1.26 18.13 -5.57
C PHE A 162 -1.20 18.28 -4.03
N ALA A 163 -0.33 17.48 -3.38
CA ALA A 163 -0.13 17.59 -1.94
C ALA A 163 1.32 17.28 -1.57
N ARG A 164 1.77 17.86 -0.47
CA ARG A 164 3.08 17.59 0.15
C ARG A 164 2.95 17.68 1.66
N TYR A 165 3.50 16.68 2.36
CA TYR A 165 3.51 16.64 3.81
C TYR A 165 4.92 16.34 4.32
N ALA A 166 5.29 16.99 5.42
CA ALA A 166 6.49 16.70 6.20
C ALA A 166 6.06 16.33 7.62
N LEU A 167 6.32 15.09 8.01
CA LEU A 167 5.84 14.52 9.25
C LEU A 167 7.02 14.01 10.09
N THR A 168 6.83 14.01 11.39
CA THR A 168 7.75 13.40 12.36
C THR A 168 7.04 12.28 13.10
N ARG A 169 7.81 11.30 13.54
CA ARG A 169 7.31 10.20 14.35
C ARG A 169 6.72 10.74 15.65
N ALA A 170 5.57 10.21 16.04
CA ALA A 170 4.82 10.65 17.21
C ALA A 170 4.34 9.45 18.04
N ALA A 171 4.00 9.69 19.30
CA ALA A 171 3.32 8.68 20.09
C ALA A 171 1.92 8.39 19.49
N CYS A 172 1.59 7.11 19.34
CA CYS A 172 0.25 6.73 18.93
C CYS A 172 -0.77 7.08 20.01
N PRO A 173 -1.98 7.54 19.63
CA PRO A 173 -3.07 7.69 20.58
C PRO A 173 -3.31 6.36 21.29
N LYS A 174 -3.54 6.42 22.61
CA LYS A 174 -4.01 5.23 23.34
C LYS A 174 -5.39 4.88 22.79
N THR A 175 -5.55 3.67 22.28
CA THR A 175 -6.88 3.14 21.96
C THR A 175 -7.69 3.17 23.25
N ALA A 176 -8.79 3.93 23.27
CA ALA A 176 -9.78 3.77 24.32
C ALA A 176 -10.31 2.34 24.22
N GLY A 177 -10.00 1.51 25.24
CA GLY A 177 -10.50 0.15 25.37
C GLY A 177 -11.98 0.12 25.73
#